data_3f457ba4d2722ba3a7080824c444bf8f
#
_entry.id   3f457ba4d2722ba3a7080824c444bf8f
#
_cell.length_a   1.000
_cell.length_b   1.000
_cell.length_c   1.000
_cell.angle_alpha   90.00
_cell.angle_beta   90.00
_cell.angle_gamma   90.00
#
_symmetry.space_group_name_H-M   'P 1'
#
loop_
_entity.id
_entity.type
_entity.pdbx_description
1 polymer ?
#
loop_
_entity_poly.entity_id
_entity_poly.type
_entity_poly.pdbx_seq_one_letter_code
_entity_poly.pdbx_strand_id
1 'polypeptide(L)'
;YVVMGIALSFLMASGLNILEWVFRIEDFSGYAWGSILIWSLVWIYHWRTSEKETALTIEKLDIRHLYVYVTSFVTLSMMFVGFFQILRLIMLELYDPLLGTQVVLKGPLNASILGSHMKSALSLTIVGSTAWFLHWIYMSRDLLNSKLRIIYLYITTGFVGPLIIASSLVYVSNKIIIWVIGAHSYQTGNAYFLFIPEHLS
;
A
#
# COMPACT_ATOMS: atom_id res chain seq x y z
N TYR A 1 5.88 -7.26 -21.68
CA TYR A 1 5.26 -7.01 -20.38
C TYR A 1 6.27 -6.88 -19.23
N VAL A 2 7.37 -7.64 -19.23
CA VAL A 2 8.44 -7.51 -18.22
C VAL A 2 9.01 -6.09 -18.19
N VAL A 3 9.34 -5.52 -19.34
CA VAL A 3 9.84 -4.14 -19.45
C VAL A 3 8.81 -3.12 -18.90
N MET A 4 7.53 -3.35 -19.16
CA MET A 4 6.45 -2.51 -18.63
C MET A 4 6.36 -2.60 -17.10
N GLY A 5 6.53 -3.79 -16.53
CA GLY A 5 6.58 -3.98 -15.07
C GLY A 5 7.77 -3.25 -14.43
N ILE A 6 8.94 -3.35 -15.06
CA ILE A 6 10.15 -2.62 -14.63
C ILE A 6 9.91 -1.11 -14.73
N ALA A 7 9.40 -0.62 -15.86
CA ALA A 7 9.11 0.79 -16.06
C ALA A 7 8.12 1.33 -15.03
N LEU A 8 7.06 0.58 -14.74
CA LEU A 8 6.09 0.95 -13.71
C LEU A 8 6.71 1.01 -12.30
N SER A 9 7.59 0.07 -11.96
CA SER A 9 8.29 0.08 -10.67
C SER A 9 9.13 1.36 -10.51
N PHE A 10 9.87 1.77 -11.54
CA PHE A 10 10.60 3.03 -11.53
C PHE A 10 9.67 4.26 -11.50
N LEU A 11 8.54 4.21 -12.19
CA LEU A 11 7.52 5.28 -12.14
C LEU A 11 6.95 5.43 -10.73
N MET A 12 6.62 4.33 -10.07
CA MET A 12 6.12 4.37 -8.69
C MET A 12 7.18 4.90 -7.72
N ALA A 13 8.43 4.42 -7.81
CA ALA A 13 9.52 4.90 -6.97
C ALA A 13 9.78 6.41 -7.18
N SER A 14 9.81 6.86 -8.43
CA SER A 14 10.00 8.28 -8.74
C SER A 14 8.80 9.13 -8.30
N GLY A 15 7.59 8.60 -8.41
CA GLY A 15 6.37 9.24 -7.93
C GLY A 15 6.38 9.42 -6.41
N LEU A 16 6.86 8.42 -5.66
CA LEU A 16 7.07 8.53 -4.21
C LEU A 16 8.06 9.65 -3.89
N ASN A 17 9.23 9.65 -4.51
CA ASN A 17 10.27 10.66 -4.27
C ASN A 17 9.77 12.09 -4.57
N ILE A 18 8.96 12.26 -5.63
CA ILE A 18 8.38 13.57 -5.95
C ILE A 18 7.36 14.00 -4.89
N LEU A 19 6.49 13.10 -4.43
CA LEU A 19 5.54 13.42 -3.37
C LEU A 19 6.23 13.70 -2.03
N GLU A 20 7.29 12.97 -1.71
CA GLU A 20 8.10 13.22 -0.51
C GLU A 20 8.77 14.58 -0.57
N TRP A 21 9.27 15.00 -1.74
CA TRP A 21 9.72 16.36 -1.95
C TRP A 21 8.58 17.39 -1.81
N VAL A 22 7.43 17.16 -2.43
CA VAL A 22 6.26 18.07 -2.32
C VAL A 22 5.82 18.22 -0.86
N PHE A 23 5.86 17.15 -0.10
CA PHE A 23 5.54 17.16 1.33
C PHE A 23 6.69 17.65 2.23
N ARG A 24 7.82 18.04 1.64
CA ARG A 24 9.01 18.52 2.35
C ARG A 24 9.54 17.48 3.36
N ILE A 25 9.63 16.24 2.95
CA ILE A 25 10.30 15.16 3.68
C ILE A 25 11.72 15.03 3.17
N GLU A 26 11.88 15.04 1.86
CA GLU A 26 13.12 14.90 1.12
C GLU A 26 13.44 16.15 0.30
N ASP A 27 14.70 16.33 -0.04
CA ASP A 27 15.15 17.41 -0.90
C ASP A 27 14.80 17.18 -2.37
N PHE A 28 14.81 18.24 -3.16
CA PHE A 28 14.55 18.17 -4.59
C PHE A 28 15.54 17.24 -5.30
N SER A 29 15.00 16.24 -6.00
CA SER A 29 15.78 15.32 -6.83
C SER A 29 15.44 15.49 -8.31
N GLY A 30 16.33 16.11 -9.09
CA GLY A 30 16.21 16.17 -10.54
C GLY A 30 16.17 14.79 -11.19
N TYR A 31 16.79 13.79 -10.57
CA TYR A 31 16.73 12.39 -11.02
C TYR A 31 15.31 11.84 -11.03
N ALA A 32 14.50 12.13 -10.01
CA ALA A 32 13.12 11.64 -9.94
C ALA A 32 12.27 12.17 -11.11
N TRP A 33 12.43 13.44 -11.45
CA TRP A 33 11.73 14.05 -12.59
C TRP A 33 12.18 13.48 -13.93
N GLY A 34 13.50 13.34 -14.12
CA GLY A 34 14.04 12.70 -15.33
C GLY A 34 13.60 11.25 -15.47
N SER A 35 13.58 10.52 -14.36
CA SER A 35 13.15 9.14 -14.30
C SER A 35 11.67 9.00 -14.70
N ILE A 36 10.76 9.83 -14.16
CA ILE A 36 9.33 9.80 -14.56
C ILE A 36 9.18 10.00 -16.06
N LEU A 37 9.85 10.99 -16.65
CA LEU A 37 9.76 11.25 -18.08
C LEU A 37 10.21 10.05 -18.91
N ILE A 38 11.40 9.52 -18.63
CA ILE A 38 11.99 8.41 -19.38
C ILE A 38 11.12 7.15 -19.25
N TRP A 39 10.78 6.75 -18.02
CA TRP A 39 10.03 5.53 -17.79
C TRP A 39 8.57 5.62 -18.22
N SER A 40 7.97 6.82 -18.22
CA SER A 40 6.66 7.03 -18.85
C SER A 40 6.69 6.79 -20.34
N LEU A 41 7.72 7.30 -21.05
CA LEU A 41 7.87 7.08 -22.48
C LEU A 41 8.10 5.58 -22.79
N VAL A 42 8.95 4.92 -22.03
CA VAL A 42 9.20 3.48 -22.16
C VAL A 42 7.90 2.69 -21.94
N TRP A 43 7.16 3.01 -20.88
CA TRP A 43 5.92 2.31 -20.55
C TRP A 43 4.84 2.54 -21.63
N ILE A 44 4.62 3.79 -22.08
CA ILE A 44 3.64 4.15 -23.11
C ILE A 44 4.00 3.47 -24.46
N TYR A 45 5.27 3.49 -24.83
CA TYR A 45 5.73 2.83 -26.05
C TYR A 45 5.41 1.33 -26.03
N HIS A 46 5.80 0.63 -24.97
CA HIS A 46 5.57 -0.81 -24.87
C HIS A 46 4.09 -1.15 -24.73
N TRP A 47 3.30 -0.31 -24.05
CA TRP A 47 1.86 -0.47 -23.98
C TRP A 47 1.22 -0.39 -25.37
N ARG A 48 1.51 0.65 -26.14
CA ARG A 48 0.98 0.83 -27.51
C ARG A 48 1.42 -0.28 -28.45
N THR A 49 2.65 -0.74 -28.32
CA THR A 49 3.15 -1.87 -29.12
C THR A 49 2.40 -3.16 -28.75
N SER A 50 2.22 -3.40 -27.46
CA SER A 50 1.45 -4.54 -26.94
C SER A 50 0.00 -4.55 -27.43
N GLU A 51 -0.68 -3.38 -27.46
CA GLU A 51 -2.06 -3.28 -27.98
C GLU A 51 -2.15 -3.70 -29.45
N LYS A 52 -1.23 -3.27 -30.28
CA LYS A 52 -1.16 -3.66 -31.69
C LYS A 52 -0.91 -5.15 -31.88
N GLU A 53 -0.04 -5.73 -31.07
CA GLU A 53 0.32 -7.14 -31.16
C GLU A 53 -0.76 -8.08 -30.60
N THR A 54 -1.50 -7.66 -29.55
CA THR A 54 -2.57 -8.45 -28.93
C THR A 54 -3.76 -8.64 -29.87
N ALA A 55 -3.98 -7.74 -30.79
CA ALA A 55 -5.00 -7.89 -31.84
C ALA A 55 -4.74 -9.09 -32.78
N LEU A 56 -3.55 -9.69 -32.74
CA LEU A 56 -3.10 -10.71 -33.70
C LEU A 56 -3.14 -12.14 -33.14
N THR A 57 -3.19 -12.37 -31.81
CA THR A 57 -3.05 -13.73 -31.25
C THR A 57 -3.71 -13.87 -29.87
N ILE A 58 -4.44 -14.97 -29.64
CA ILE A 58 -5.11 -15.28 -28.37
C ILE A 58 -4.11 -15.43 -27.19
N GLU A 59 -2.97 -16.06 -27.44
CA GLU A 59 -1.91 -16.25 -26.44
C GLU A 59 -1.36 -14.94 -25.87
N LYS A 60 -1.20 -13.93 -26.71
CA LYS A 60 -0.74 -12.60 -26.28
C LYS A 60 -1.79 -11.87 -25.44
N LEU A 61 -3.04 -12.16 -25.65
CA LEU A 61 -4.14 -11.64 -24.85
C LEU A 61 -4.05 -12.13 -23.41
N ASP A 62 -3.74 -13.40 -23.17
CA ASP A 62 -3.62 -13.98 -21.83
C ASP A 62 -2.45 -13.38 -21.04
N ILE A 63 -1.32 -13.13 -21.69
CA ILE A 63 -0.16 -12.48 -21.06
C ILE A 63 -0.49 -11.02 -20.68
N ARG A 64 -1.23 -10.30 -21.53
CA ARG A 64 -1.71 -8.94 -21.21
C ARG A 64 -2.63 -8.96 -19.97
N HIS A 65 -3.55 -9.91 -19.92
CA HIS A 65 -4.45 -10.09 -18.77
C HIS A 65 -3.64 -10.33 -17.49
N LEU A 66 -2.68 -11.24 -17.55
CA LEU A 66 -1.80 -11.55 -16.43
C LEU A 66 -1.07 -10.30 -15.93
N TYR A 67 -0.46 -9.54 -16.84
CA TYR A 67 0.22 -8.29 -16.50
C TYR A 67 -0.73 -7.32 -15.75
N VAL A 68 -1.91 -7.04 -16.32
CA VAL A 68 -2.87 -6.09 -15.74
C VAL A 68 -3.30 -6.52 -14.35
N TYR A 69 -3.62 -7.81 -14.12
CA TYR A 69 -4.11 -8.28 -12.83
C TYR A 69 -2.99 -8.40 -11.79
N VAL A 70 -1.80 -8.87 -12.16
CA VAL A 70 -0.64 -8.89 -11.25
C VAL A 70 -0.27 -7.48 -10.82
N THR A 71 -0.20 -6.55 -11.76
CA THR A 71 0.10 -5.15 -11.46
C THR A 71 -0.98 -4.52 -10.60
N SER A 72 -2.26 -4.78 -10.89
CA SER A 72 -3.38 -4.32 -10.05
C SER A 72 -3.28 -4.86 -8.62
N PHE A 73 -2.87 -6.11 -8.45
CA PHE A 73 -2.70 -6.70 -7.12
C PHE A 73 -1.55 -6.04 -6.33
N VAL A 74 -0.40 -5.85 -6.97
CA VAL A 74 0.76 -5.18 -6.33
C VAL A 74 0.44 -3.75 -5.94
N THR A 75 -0.18 -2.98 -6.84
CA THR A 75 -0.52 -1.57 -6.58
C THR A 75 -1.65 -1.42 -5.56
N LEU A 76 -2.61 -2.36 -5.53
CA LEU A 76 -3.63 -2.45 -4.49
C LEU A 76 -2.99 -2.71 -3.12
N SER A 77 -2.05 -3.65 -3.05
CA SER A 77 -1.31 -3.95 -1.81
C SER A 77 -0.55 -2.72 -1.29
N MET A 78 0.11 -1.99 -2.19
CA MET A 78 0.80 -0.75 -1.87
C MET A 78 -0.17 0.32 -1.32
N MET A 79 -1.32 0.50 -1.96
CA MET A 79 -2.37 1.40 -1.49
C MET A 79 -2.86 1.03 -0.09
N PHE A 80 -3.11 -0.27 0.16
CA PHE A 80 -3.57 -0.73 1.46
C PHE A 80 -2.53 -0.55 2.56
N VAL A 81 -1.25 -0.80 2.28
CA VAL A 81 -0.16 -0.57 3.24
C VAL A 81 -0.11 0.91 3.64
N GLY A 82 -0.17 1.83 2.68
CA GLY A 82 -0.20 3.26 2.97
C GLY A 82 -1.43 3.67 3.76
N PHE A 83 -2.62 3.23 3.33
CA PHE A 83 -3.88 3.53 4.02
C PHE A 83 -3.92 2.98 5.45
N PHE A 84 -3.44 1.76 5.66
CA PHE A 84 -3.35 1.18 6.99
C PHE A 84 -2.41 1.96 7.91
N GLN A 85 -1.27 2.44 7.39
CA GLN A 85 -0.36 3.29 8.16
C GLN A 85 -1.04 4.62 8.55
N ILE A 86 -1.79 5.25 7.64
CA ILE A 86 -2.57 6.46 7.94
C ILE A 86 -3.56 6.20 9.09
N LEU A 87 -4.37 5.13 8.97
CA LEU A 87 -5.33 4.77 10.02
C LEU A 87 -4.64 4.54 11.36
N ARG A 88 -3.54 3.81 11.36
CA ARG A 88 -2.73 3.57 12.56
C ARG A 88 -2.27 4.87 13.21
N LEU A 89 -1.72 5.79 12.41
CA LEU A 89 -1.22 7.08 12.93
C LEU A 89 -2.36 7.95 13.47
N ILE A 90 -3.52 7.97 12.80
CA ILE A 90 -4.72 8.66 13.28
C ILE A 90 -5.19 8.05 14.60
N MET A 91 -5.22 6.72 14.71
CA MET A 91 -5.61 6.05 15.94
C MET A 91 -4.67 6.39 17.10
N LEU A 92 -3.37 6.40 16.88
CA LEU A 92 -2.38 6.80 17.88
C LEU A 92 -2.59 8.24 18.36
N GLU A 93 -2.86 9.17 17.45
CA GLU A 93 -3.09 10.59 17.77
C GLU A 93 -4.41 10.80 18.53
N LEU A 94 -5.46 10.06 18.18
CA LEU A 94 -6.75 10.13 18.86
C LEU A 94 -6.73 9.47 20.26
N TYR A 95 -5.86 8.52 20.44
CA TYR A 95 -5.81 7.73 21.68
C TYR A 95 -5.23 8.52 22.85
N ASP A 96 -4.14 9.25 22.62
CA ASP A 96 -3.45 10.03 23.64
C ASP A 96 -4.36 11.02 24.40
N PRO A 97 -5.14 11.89 23.72
CA PRO A 97 -6.01 12.84 24.40
C PRO A 97 -7.25 12.19 25.02
N LEU A 98 -7.75 11.07 24.48
CA LEU A 98 -8.99 10.45 24.95
C LEU A 98 -8.79 9.61 26.20
N LEU A 99 -7.65 8.98 26.36
CA LEU A 99 -7.40 8.03 27.46
C LEU A 99 -6.45 8.56 28.53
N GLY A 100 -5.95 9.79 28.39
CA GLY A 100 -5.13 10.48 29.40
C GLY A 100 -3.82 9.74 29.69
N THR A 101 -3.43 8.87 28.82
CA THR A 101 -2.30 7.99 29.01
C THR A 101 -1.15 8.52 28.18
N GLN A 102 -0.09 8.94 28.86
CA GLN A 102 1.20 9.14 28.21
C GLN A 102 1.70 7.78 27.72
N VAL A 103 0.95 7.22 26.75
CA VAL A 103 1.23 5.90 26.23
C VAL A 103 2.39 5.98 25.29
N VAL A 104 3.44 5.41 25.76
CA VAL A 104 4.17 4.36 25.05
C VAL A 104 5.09 4.78 23.92
N LEU A 105 5.04 5.96 23.47
CA LEU A 105 6.18 6.49 22.76
C LEU A 105 7.01 7.32 23.73
N LYS A 106 7.55 6.65 24.74
CA LYS A 106 8.63 7.18 25.58
C LYS A 106 9.96 7.34 24.78
N GLY A 107 9.83 7.85 23.60
CA GLY A 107 10.83 8.60 22.87
C GLY A 107 10.08 9.80 22.35
N PRO A 108 10.71 10.94 22.15
CA PRO A 108 10.04 12.06 21.53
C PRO A 108 9.70 11.62 20.11
N LEU A 109 8.52 11.05 19.90
CA LEU A 109 7.85 11.22 18.62
C LEU A 109 7.53 12.70 18.58
N ASN A 110 8.60 13.46 18.27
CA ASN A 110 8.44 14.86 17.98
C ASN A 110 7.33 14.94 16.93
N ALA A 111 6.47 15.93 17.04
CA ALA A 111 5.41 16.18 16.06
C ALA A 111 5.93 16.15 14.60
N SER A 112 7.22 16.41 14.41
CA SER A 112 7.93 16.28 13.13
C SER A 112 8.08 14.84 12.64
N ILE A 113 8.34 13.86 13.52
CA ILE A 113 8.49 12.44 13.15
C ILE A 113 7.10 11.85 12.81
N LEU A 114 6.09 12.12 13.60
CA LEU A 114 4.72 11.73 13.31
C LEU A 114 4.26 12.34 11.99
N GLY A 115 4.55 13.63 11.77
CA GLY A 115 4.24 14.32 10.53
C GLY A 115 4.95 13.73 9.31
N SER A 116 6.22 13.33 9.40
CA SER A 116 6.95 12.69 8.30
C SER A 116 6.37 11.31 7.97
N HIS A 117 6.09 10.48 8.97
CA HIS A 117 5.45 9.18 8.75
C HIS A 117 4.07 9.29 8.11
N MET A 118 3.25 10.27 8.52
CA MET A 118 1.94 10.52 7.91
C MET A 118 2.09 10.92 6.44
N LYS A 119 3.03 11.80 6.12
CA LYS A 119 3.28 12.24 4.75
C LYS A 119 3.77 11.09 3.86
N SER A 120 4.71 10.26 4.34
CA SER A 120 5.17 9.08 3.60
C SER A 120 4.05 8.06 3.37
N ALA A 121 3.21 7.82 4.38
CA ALA A 121 2.04 6.95 4.24
C ALA A 121 1.04 7.50 3.22
N LEU A 122 0.84 8.82 3.20
CA LEU A 122 0.00 9.50 2.22
C LEU A 122 0.58 9.40 0.80
N SER A 123 1.90 9.59 0.64
CA SER A 123 2.59 9.41 -0.65
C SER A 123 2.39 7.98 -1.19
N LEU A 124 2.57 6.99 -0.32
CA LEU A 124 2.38 5.58 -0.68
C LEU A 124 0.95 5.29 -1.11
N THR A 125 -0.03 5.84 -0.39
CA THR A 125 -1.46 5.69 -0.72
C THR A 125 -1.79 6.35 -2.06
N ILE A 126 -1.30 7.56 -2.31
CA ILE A 126 -1.57 8.32 -3.55
C ILE A 126 -0.97 7.57 -4.75
N VAL A 127 0.31 7.18 -4.69
CA VAL A 127 0.97 6.48 -5.80
C VAL A 127 0.31 5.12 -6.03
N GLY A 128 0.07 4.35 -4.96
CA GLY A 128 -0.58 3.04 -5.05
C GLY A 128 -1.99 3.12 -5.63
N SER A 129 -2.82 4.05 -5.15
CA SER A 129 -4.19 4.23 -5.66
C SER A 129 -4.23 4.70 -7.10
N THR A 130 -3.35 5.62 -7.50
CA THR A 130 -3.26 6.10 -8.89
C THR A 130 -2.89 4.97 -9.84
N ALA A 131 -1.86 4.20 -9.50
CA ALA A 131 -1.43 3.07 -10.30
C ALA A 131 -2.47 1.94 -10.33
N TRP A 132 -3.12 1.66 -9.20
CA TRP A 132 -4.22 0.68 -9.14
C TRP A 132 -5.42 1.11 -9.96
N PHE A 133 -5.86 2.37 -9.86
CA PHE A 133 -6.98 2.91 -10.61
C PHE A 133 -6.73 2.78 -12.12
N LEU A 134 -5.51 3.13 -12.57
CA LEU A 134 -5.11 3.00 -13.97
C LEU A 134 -5.23 1.55 -14.46
N HIS A 135 -4.65 0.59 -13.73
CA HIS A 135 -4.63 -0.80 -14.17
C HIS A 135 -5.97 -1.50 -13.99
N TRP A 136 -6.60 -1.37 -12.81
CA TRP A 136 -7.84 -2.06 -12.49
C TRP A 136 -9.06 -1.45 -13.20
N ILE A 137 -9.22 -0.11 -13.18
CA ILE A 137 -10.43 0.52 -13.71
C ILE A 137 -10.29 0.82 -15.20
N TYR A 138 -9.17 1.40 -15.62
CA TYR A 138 -9.02 1.83 -17.01
C TYR A 138 -8.59 0.69 -17.93
N MET A 139 -7.50 -0.03 -17.60
CA MET A 139 -6.93 -1.04 -18.48
C MET A 139 -7.66 -2.39 -18.44
N SER A 140 -8.40 -2.71 -17.37
CA SER A 140 -9.16 -3.95 -17.28
C SER A 140 -10.57 -3.87 -17.90
N ARG A 141 -10.99 -2.73 -18.43
CA ARG A 141 -12.35 -2.56 -18.99
C ARG A 141 -12.67 -3.56 -20.09
N ASP A 142 -11.71 -3.78 -20.98
CA ASP A 142 -11.88 -4.71 -22.11
C ASP A 142 -11.73 -6.18 -21.72
N LEU A 143 -11.43 -6.45 -20.43
CA LEU A 143 -11.07 -7.76 -19.90
C LEU A 143 -12.18 -8.34 -18.98
N LEU A 144 -13.41 -7.83 -19.08
CA LEU A 144 -14.52 -8.16 -18.16
C LEU A 144 -14.83 -9.67 -18.11
N ASN A 145 -14.68 -10.37 -19.22
CA ASN A 145 -14.96 -11.80 -19.35
C ASN A 145 -13.75 -12.71 -19.13
N SER A 146 -12.62 -12.15 -18.67
CA SER A 146 -11.41 -12.93 -18.45
C SER A 146 -11.54 -13.83 -17.21
N LYS A 147 -11.15 -15.11 -17.34
CA LYS A 147 -11.02 -16.03 -16.20
C LYS A 147 -10.07 -15.49 -15.12
N LEU A 148 -9.01 -14.79 -15.50
CA LEU A 148 -8.06 -14.18 -14.58
C LEU A 148 -8.69 -13.08 -13.72
N ARG A 149 -9.70 -12.37 -14.21
CA ARG A 149 -10.47 -11.41 -13.41
C ARG A 149 -11.19 -12.10 -12.25
N ILE A 150 -11.80 -13.23 -12.52
CA ILE A 150 -12.48 -14.02 -11.50
C ILE A 150 -11.47 -14.50 -10.45
N ILE A 151 -10.33 -15.02 -10.89
CA ILE A 151 -9.25 -15.46 -10.02
C ILE A 151 -8.74 -14.29 -9.17
N TYR A 152 -8.49 -13.12 -9.76
CA TYR A 152 -8.09 -11.92 -9.04
C TYR A 152 -9.10 -11.53 -7.94
N LEU A 153 -10.38 -11.51 -8.26
CA LEU A 153 -11.44 -11.22 -7.29
C LEU A 153 -11.49 -12.26 -6.18
N TYR A 154 -11.38 -13.55 -6.51
CA TYR A 154 -11.34 -14.60 -5.48
C TYR A 154 -10.11 -14.47 -4.58
N ILE A 155 -8.94 -14.15 -5.12
CA ILE A 155 -7.74 -13.96 -4.31
C ILE A 155 -7.88 -12.73 -3.42
N THR A 156 -8.29 -11.59 -3.96
CA THR A 156 -8.33 -10.33 -3.22
C THR A 156 -9.47 -10.29 -2.20
N THR A 157 -10.68 -10.66 -2.58
CA THR A 157 -11.85 -10.57 -1.71
C THR A 157 -12.15 -11.87 -0.96
N GLY A 158 -11.96 -13.01 -1.62
CA GLY A 158 -12.28 -14.32 -1.06
C GLY A 158 -11.19 -14.93 -0.18
N PHE A 159 -9.94 -14.57 -0.37
CA PHE A 159 -8.83 -15.14 0.40
C PHE A 159 -8.08 -14.08 1.22
N VAL A 160 -7.53 -13.05 0.58
CA VAL A 160 -6.71 -12.03 1.28
C VAL A 160 -7.56 -11.23 2.27
N GLY A 161 -8.77 -10.81 1.89
CA GLY A 161 -9.67 -10.07 2.77
C GLY A 161 -10.01 -10.83 4.05
N PRO A 162 -10.58 -12.05 3.98
CA PRO A 162 -10.86 -12.87 5.15
C PRO A 162 -9.63 -13.20 5.99
N LEU A 163 -8.46 -13.44 5.35
CA LEU A 163 -7.22 -13.71 6.06
C LEU A 163 -6.78 -12.51 6.93
N ILE A 164 -6.87 -11.29 6.39
CA ILE A 164 -6.56 -10.07 7.14
C ILE A 164 -7.54 -9.89 8.30
N ILE A 165 -8.83 -10.09 8.07
CA ILE A 165 -9.85 -9.99 9.12
C ILE A 165 -9.60 -11.03 10.21
N ALA A 166 -9.38 -12.29 9.85
CA ALA A 166 -9.14 -13.37 10.79
C ALA A 166 -7.87 -13.12 11.63
N SER A 167 -6.76 -12.73 11.00
CA SER A 167 -5.53 -12.41 11.72
C SER A 167 -5.69 -11.22 12.67
N SER A 168 -6.42 -10.19 12.26
CA SER A 168 -6.73 -9.04 13.10
C SER A 168 -7.60 -9.42 14.30
N LEU A 169 -8.61 -10.27 14.10
CA LEU A 169 -9.47 -10.77 15.17
C LEU A 169 -8.69 -11.62 16.17
N VAL A 170 -7.83 -12.54 15.71
CA VAL A 170 -6.96 -13.33 16.58
C VAL A 170 -6.05 -12.42 17.41
N TYR A 171 -5.46 -11.41 16.79
CA TYR A 171 -4.59 -10.46 17.47
C TYR A 171 -5.33 -9.68 18.55
N VAL A 172 -6.47 -9.08 18.21
CA VAL A 172 -7.31 -8.31 19.17
C VAL A 172 -7.80 -9.21 20.31
N SER A 173 -8.30 -10.41 19.99
CA SER A 173 -8.74 -11.37 20.99
C SER A 173 -7.63 -11.75 21.98
N ASN A 174 -6.42 -12.00 21.45
CA ASN A 174 -5.26 -12.29 22.30
C ASN A 174 -4.94 -11.13 23.27
N LYS A 175 -5.02 -9.89 22.80
CA LYS A 175 -4.78 -8.71 23.64
C LYS A 175 -5.87 -8.53 24.71
N ILE A 176 -7.12 -8.74 24.37
CA ILE A 176 -8.24 -8.71 25.34
C ILE A 176 -8.04 -9.80 26.39
N ILE A 177 -7.67 -11.01 26.01
CA ILE A 177 -7.42 -12.11 26.94
C ILE A 177 -6.29 -11.76 27.91
N ILE A 178 -5.16 -11.27 27.40
CA ILE A 178 -4.01 -10.84 28.22
C ILE A 178 -4.44 -9.75 29.22
N TRP A 179 -5.23 -8.80 28.77
CA TRP A 179 -5.75 -7.74 29.62
C TRP A 179 -6.71 -8.26 30.71
N VAL A 180 -7.66 -9.12 30.34
CA VAL A 180 -8.65 -9.71 31.29
C VAL A 180 -7.96 -10.60 32.33
N ILE A 181 -6.96 -11.38 31.94
CA ILE A 181 -6.23 -12.29 32.86
C ILE A 181 -5.24 -11.51 33.75
N GLY A 182 -4.99 -10.21 33.46
CA GLY A 182 -4.02 -9.41 34.20
C GLY A 182 -2.58 -9.89 34.01
N ALA A 183 -2.31 -10.65 32.97
CA ALA A 183 -0.98 -11.09 32.62
C ALA A 183 -0.17 -9.93 32.02
N HIS A 184 0.23 -9.01 32.87
CA HIS A 184 1.11 -7.90 32.50
C HIS A 184 2.51 -8.47 32.26
N SER A 185 2.76 -8.95 31.06
CA SER A 185 4.13 -9.30 30.69
C SER A 185 4.91 -7.99 30.54
N TYR A 186 5.87 -7.80 31.41
CA TYR A 186 6.94 -6.81 31.27
C TYR A 186 7.78 -7.13 30.03
N GLN A 187 7.22 -7.05 28.83
CA GLN A 187 7.98 -7.06 27.60
C GLN A 187 8.36 -5.62 27.25
N THR A 188 9.39 -5.17 27.94
CA THR A 188 10.22 -4.07 27.45
C THR A 188 10.71 -4.45 26.04
N GLY A 189 10.23 -3.80 25.01
CA GLY A 189 11.00 -3.68 23.80
C GLY A 189 10.34 -3.70 22.44
N ASN A 190 9.18 -4.33 22.24
CA ASN A 190 8.65 -4.47 20.88
C ASN A 190 7.12 -4.25 20.75
N ALA A 191 6.60 -3.26 21.45
CA ALA A 191 5.17 -2.92 21.45
C ALA A 191 4.72 -2.09 20.22
N TYR A 192 5.32 -2.29 19.06
CA TYR A 192 5.06 -1.47 17.87
C TYR A 192 3.73 -1.77 17.16
N PHE A 193 2.92 -2.70 17.65
CA PHE A 193 1.70 -3.14 16.96
C PHE A 193 0.43 -3.12 17.81
N LEU A 194 0.32 -2.20 18.79
CA LEU A 194 -0.77 -2.23 19.73
C LEU A 194 -1.89 -1.26 19.38
N PHE A 195 -3.04 -1.81 18.99
CA PHE A 195 -4.32 -1.11 18.94
C PHE A 195 -4.94 -0.90 20.32
N ILE A 196 -4.41 -1.55 21.35
CA ILE A 196 -4.85 -1.39 22.75
C ILE A 196 -3.66 -0.86 23.54
N PRO A 197 -3.78 0.31 24.18
CA PRO A 197 -2.71 0.88 24.99
C PRO A 197 -2.42 0.04 26.22
N GLU A 198 -1.15 -0.02 26.60
CA GLU A 198 -0.69 -0.74 27.79
C GLU A 198 -1.28 -0.19 29.12
N HIS A 199 -1.94 0.97 29.11
CA HIS A 199 -2.49 1.62 30.32
C HIS A 199 -3.95 1.33 30.61
N LEU A 200 -4.61 0.53 29.77
CA LEU A 200 -5.85 -0.12 30.18
C LEU A 200 -5.58 -1.40 30.97
N SER A 201 -4.32 -1.62 31.32
CA SER A 201 -3.87 -2.68 32.20
C SER A 201 -3.55 -2.16 33.60
#